data_bedd6ab78de67e973228383b894a8637
#
_entry.id   bedd6ab78de67e973228383b894a8637
#
_cell.length_a   1.000
_cell.length_b   1.000
_cell.length_c   1.000
_cell.angle_alpha   90.00
_cell.angle_beta   90.00
_cell.angle_gamma   90.00
#
_symmetry.space_group_name_H-M   'P 1'
#
loop_
_entity.id
_entity.type
_entity.pdbx_description
1 polymer ?
#
loop_
_entity_poly.entity_id
_entity_poly.type
_entity_poly.pdbx_seq_one_letter_code
_entity_poly.pdbx_strand_id
1 'polypeptide(L)'
;MERKIAKVDETFLGVEDHGHLTFSLKMNFGGTSQCIGMYSIDRYDPEKKSRIGTAEGAELIRRILLAFGVKSWEELTGRTVYVLFDERRFPVGIEPLPTERGQKLIFSDVMKS
;
A
#
# COMPACT_ATOMS: atom_id res chain seq x y z
N MET A 1 13.03 6.28 11.62
CA MET A 1 12.28 5.20 10.95
C MET A 1 13.25 4.19 10.35
N GLU A 2 13.09 2.95 10.68
CA GLU A 2 13.89 1.89 10.08
C GLU A 2 13.38 1.56 8.69
N ARG A 3 14.26 1.22 7.76
CA ARG A 3 13.88 0.79 6.43
C ARG A 3 14.53 -0.54 6.10
N LYS A 4 13.79 -1.39 5.40
CA LYS A 4 14.27 -2.69 4.94
C LYS A 4 13.94 -2.86 3.47
N ILE A 5 14.89 -3.37 2.72
CA ILE A 5 14.68 -3.65 1.30
C ILE A 5 13.76 -4.87 1.15
N ALA A 6 12.84 -4.79 0.21
CA ALA A 6 11.89 -5.87 -0.04
C ALA A 6 11.41 -5.86 -1.48
N LYS A 7 11.02 -7.02 -1.94
CA LYS A 7 10.48 -7.22 -3.29
C LYS A 7 9.01 -7.62 -3.20
N VAL A 8 8.18 -7.08 -4.07
CA VAL A 8 6.77 -7.44 -4.14
C VAL A 8 6.63 -8.82 -4.77
N ASP A 9 6.15 -9.79 -4.00
CA ASP A 9 5.87 -11.13 -4.51
C ASP A 9 4.46 -11.24 -5.08
N GLU A 10 3.47 -10.67 -4.39
CA GLU A 10 2.07 -10.73 -4.80
C GLU A 10 1.37 -9.44 -4.41
N THR A 11 0.31 -9.11 -5.13
CA THR A 11 -0.55 -7.98 -4.80
C THR A 11 -2.00 -8.42 -4.79
N PHE A 12 -2.81 -7.71 -4.03
CA PHE A 12 -4.26 -7.80 -4.08
C PHE A 12 -4.84 -6.40 -4.11
N LEU A 13 -5.80 -6.19 -4.96
CA LEU A 13 -6.63 -4.98 -4.95
C LEU A 13 -8.03 -5.42 -5.33
N GLY A 14 -8.96 -5.35 -4.40
CA GLY A 14 -10.29 -5.84 -4.65
C GLY A 14 -11.17 -5.80 -3.41
N VAL A 15 -12.33 -6.44 -3.53
CA VAL A 15 -13.28 -6.55 -2.44
C VAL A 15 -13.03 -7.86 -1.70
N GLU A 16 -12.69 -7.75 -0.42
CA GLU A 16 -12.37 -8.92 0.40
C GLU A 16 -13.65 -9.55 0.96
N ASP A 17 -13.51 -10.66 1.71
CA ASP A 17 -14.65 -11.47 2.16
C ASP A 17 -15.70 -10.72 2.99
N HIS A 18 -15.29 -9.66 3.69
CA HIS A 18 -16.21 -8.83 4.49
C HIS A 18 -16.78 -7.66 3.71
N GLY A 19 -16.53 -7.59 2.40
CA GLY A 19 -17.09 -6.56 1.53
C GLY A 19 -16.31 -5.26 1.47
N HIS A 20 -15.16 -5.17 2.14
CA HIS A 20 -14.32 -3.97 2.10
C HIS A 20 -13.48 -3.96 0.83
N LEU A 21 -13.43 -2.83 0.14
CA LEU A 21 -12.46 -2.62 -0.92
C LEU A 21 -11.12 -2.33 -0.26
N THR A 22 -10.14 -3.15 -0.52
CA THR A 22 -8.84 -3.05 0.13
C THR A 22 -7.72 -3.50 -0.81
N PHE A 23 -6.50 -3.29 -0.37
CA PHE A 23 -5.32 -3.78 -1.08
C PHE A 23 -4.34 -4.40 -0.10
N SER A 24 -3.47 -5.24 -0.62
CA SER A 24 -2.31 -5.73 0.14
C SER A 24 -1.14 -5.97 -0.80
N LEU A 25 0.04 -5.81 -0.27
CA LEU A 25 1.30 -6.11 -0.96
C LEU A 25 2.05 -7.12 -0.12
N LYS A 26 2.31 -8.29 -0.69
CA LYS A 26 3.12 -9.30 -0.02
C LYS A 26 4.58 -9.01 -0.32
N MET A 27 5.29 -8.55 0.69
CA MET A 27 6.69 -8.12 0.57
C MET A 27 7.62 -9.21 1.04
N ASN A 28 8.60 -9.53 0.22
CA ASN A 28 9.62 -10.53 0.50
C ASN A 28 10.91 -9.81 0.90
N PHE A 29 11.36 -10.07 2.13
CA PHE A 29 12.55 -9.43 2.73
C PHE A 29 13.79 -10.29 2.61
N GLY A 30 13.77 -11.35 1.78
CA GLY A 30 14.93 -12.21 1.58
C GLY A 30 14.98 -13.39 2.54
N GLY A 31 13.88 -14.00 2.84
CA GLY A 31 13.79 -15.16 3.74
C GLY A 31 12.51 -15.16 4.55
N THR A 32 11.92 -14.00 4.70
CA THR A 32 10.62 -13.84 5.34
C THR A 32 9.74 -12.95 4.48
N SER A 33 8.44 -13.12 4.60
CA SER A 33 7.45 -12.31 3.88
C SER A 33 6.47 -11.71 4.86
N GLN A 34 5.96 -10.53 4.52
CA GLN A 34 4.96 -9.84 5.31
C GLN A 34 4.04 -9.08 4.37
N CYS A 35 2.73 -9.15 4.61
CA CYS A 35 1.78 -8.33 3.89
C CYS A 35 1.74 -6.95 4.51
N ILE A 36 1.76 -5.93 3.67
CA ILE A 36 1.65 -4.54 4.10
C ILE A 36 0.44 -3.89 3.43
N GLY A 37 -0.03 -2.78 4.00
CA GLY A 37 -1.17 -2.06 3.51
C GLY A 37 -2.43 -2.48 4.25
N MET A 38 -3.35 -3.11 3.54
CA MET A 38 -4.60 -3.63 4.10
C MET A 38 -5.53 -2.56 4.67
N TYR A 39 -5.40 -1.32 4.17
CA TYR A 39 -6.35 -0.27 4.51
C TYR A 39 -7.62 -0.45 3.72
N SER A 40 -8.77 -0.16 4.35
CA SER A 40 -10.03 -0.03 3.61
C SER A 40 -9.96 1.26 2.80
N ILE A 41 -10.13 1.15 1.49
CA ILE A 41 -10.12 2.30 0.59
C ILE A 41 -11.53 2.70 0.16
N ASP A 42 -12.51 2.19 0.88
CA ASP A 42 -13.92 2.57 0.80
C ASP A 42 -14.44 2.80 2.22
N ARG A 43 -15.70 3.20 2.33
CA ARG A 43 -16.39 3.35 3.60
C ARG A 43 -17.87 3.01 3.49
N TYR A 44 -18.51 2.68 4.58
CA TYR A 44 -19.95 2.45 4.59
C TYR A 44 -20.69 3.78 4.58
N ASP A 45 -21.66 3.91 3.69
CA ASP A 45 -22.55 5.08 3.63
C ASP A 45 -23.93 4.68 4.15
N PRO A 46 -24.34 5.18 5.33
CA PRO A 46 -25.64 4.85 5.92
C PRO A 46 -26.82 5.31 5.07
N GLU A 47 -26.67 6.41 4.33
CA GLU A 47 -27.77 6.93 3.48
C GLU A 47 -28.02 6.02 2.29
N LYS A 48 -26.95 5.52 1.68
CA LYS A 48 -27.06 4.60 0.54
C LYS A 48 -27.17 3.15 0.97
N LYS A 49 -26.96 2.87 2.27
CA LYS A 49 -26.96 1.52 2.83
C LYS A 49 -26.01 0.59 2.08
N SER A 50 -24.85 1.13 1.71
CA SER A 50 -23.84 0.37 0.96
C SER A 50 -22.47 0.99 1.21
N ARG A 51 -21.44 0.26 0.84
CA ARG A 51 -20.08 0.79 0.87
C ARG A 51 -19.85 1.63 -0.39
N ILE A 52 -19.10 2.72 -0.24
CA ILE A 52 -18.75 3.61 -1.35
C ILE A 52 -17.24 3.86 -1.34
N GLY A 53 -16.67 4.09 -2.51
CA GLY A 53 -15.28 4.49 -2.62
C GLY A 53 -15.02 5.85 -1.99
N THR A 54 -13.79 6.10 -1.56
CA THR A 54 -13.41 7.37 -0.94
C THR A 54 -12.32 8.06 -1.75
N ALA A 55 -12.27 9.38 -1.64
CA ALA A 55 -11.20 10.16 -2.26
C ALA A 55 -9.84 9.78 -1.66
N GLU A 56 -9.78 9.57 -0.34
CA GLU A 56 -8.55 9.14 0.33
C GLU A 56 -8.08 7.80 -0.18
N GLY A 57 -8.99 6.85 -0.39
CA GLY A 57 -8.65 5.53 -0.92
C GLY A 57 -8.06 5.62 -2.32
N ALA A 58 -8.68 6.41 -3.19
CA ALA A 58 -8.15 6.62 -4.54
C ALA A 58 -6.77 7.29 -4.50
N GLU A 59 -6.59 8.27 -3.62
CA GLU A 59 -5.29 8.95 -3.48
C GLU A 59 -4.22 8.00 -2.94
N LEU A 60 -4.57 7.09 -2.04
CA LEU A 60 -3.62 6.11 -1.53
C LEU A 60 -3.12 5.20 -2.65
N ILE A 61 -4.04 4.69 -3.49
CA ILE A 61 -3.65 3.85 -4.63
C ILE A 61 -2.74 4.63 -5.58
N ARG A 62 -3.11 5.88 -5.89
CA ARG A 62 -2.28 6.74 -6.74
C ARG A 62 -0.87 6.91 -6.15
N ARG A 63 -0.77 7.18 -4.85
CA ARG A 63 0.51 7.40 -4.18
C ARG A 63 1.35 6.13 -4.11
N ILE A 64 0.73 4.96 -4.02
CA ILE A 64 1.46 3.69 -4.09
C ILE A 64 2.13 3.55 -5.47
N LEU A 65 1.40 3.81 -6.54
CA LEU A 65 1.97 3.73 -7.89
C LEU A 65 3.13 4.71 -8.05
N LEU A 66 3.01 5.92 -7.52
CA LEU A 66 4.07 6.92 -7.57
C LEU A 66 5.29 6.50 -6.74
N ALA A 67 5.08 5.86 -5.60
CA ALA A 67 6.17 5.39 -4.76
C ALA A 67 7.00 4.30 -5.44
N PHE A 68 6.34 3.43 -6.19
CA PHE A 68 7.02 2.39 -6.96
C PHE A 68 7.53 2.87 -8.31
N GLY A 69 7.11 4.06 -8.76
CA GLY A 69 7.50 4.59 -10.07
C GLY A 69 6.90 3.82 -11.23
N VAL A 70 5.71 3.25 -11.04
CA VAL A 70 5.00 2.46 -12.06
C VAL A 70 3.74 3.18 -12.49
N LYS A 71 3.17 2.77 -13.62
CA LYS A 71 1.97 3.38 -14.19
C LYS A 71 0.71 2.58 -13.92
N SER A 72 0.84 1.29 -13.61
CA SER A 72 -0.32 0.43 -13.38
C SER A 72 -0.06 -0.50 -12.20
N TRP A 73 -1.14 -0.98 -11.60
CA TRP A 73 -1.09 -1.89 -10.47
C TRP A 73 -0.37 -3.19 -10.83
N GLU A 74 -0.59 -3.67 -12.05
CA GLU A 74 -0.01 -4.93 -12.54
C GLU A 74 1.51 -4.89 -12.63
N GLU A 75 2.11 -3.70 -12.70
CA GLU A 75 3.56 -3.54 -12.75
C GLU A 75 4.22 -3.64 -11.37
N LEU A 76 3.46 -3.70 -10.29
CA LEU A 76 4.01 -3.73 -8.93
C LEU A 76 4.76 -5.02 -8.62
N THR A 77 4.25 -6.16 -9.06
CA THR A 77 4.86 -7.46 -8.80
C THR A 77 6.29 -7.51 -9.36
N GLY A 78 7.22 -7.92 -8.51
CA GLY A 78 8.63 -7.99 -8.88
C GLY A 78 9.43 -6.72 -8.61
N ARG A 79 8.76 -5.63 -8.22
CA ARG A 79 9.45 -4.37 -7.90
C ARG A 79 10.07 -4.44 -6.52
N THR A 80 11.21 -3.76 -6.38
CA THR A 80 11.96 -3.69 -5.12
C THR A 80 11.91 -2.26 -4.60
N VAL A 81 11.62 -2.12 -3.32
CA VAL A 81 11.57 -0.83 -2.63
C VAL A 81 12.11 -1.00 -1.22
N TYR A 82 12.21 0.10 -0.48
CA TYR A 82 12.34 0.04 0.96
C TYR A 82 10.94 0.08 1.58
N VAL A 83 10.69 -0.80 2.54
CA VAL A 83 9.52 -0.73 3.42
C VAL A 83 9.96 0.01 4.68
N LEU A 84 9.18 1.00 5.09
CA LEU A 84 9.48 1.82 6.26
C LEU A 84 8.72 1.28 7.47
N PHE A 85 9.42 1.16 8.59
CA PHE A 85 8.86 0.65 9.83
C PHE A 85 8.97 1.71 10.92
N ASP A 86 7.94 1.81 11.76
CA ASP A 86 7.96 2.69 12.92
C ASP A 86 8.72 2.05 14.09
N GLU A 87 8.73 2.72 15.24
CA GLU A 87 9.43 2.24 16.44
C GLU A 87 8.88 0.92 16.96
N ARG A 88 7.62 0.62 16.67
CA ARG A 88 6.97 -0.63 17.06
C ARG A 88 7.14 -1.72 16.02
N ARG A 89 7.91 -1.45 14.98
CA ARG A 89 8.15 -2.38 13.86
C ARG A 89 6.92 -2.68 13.01
N PHE A 90 5.96 -1.73 12.95
CA PHE A 90 4.86 -1.80 12.02
C PHE A 90 5.24 -1.15 10.69
N PRO A 91 4.85 -1.75 9.56
CA PRO A 91 5.09 -1.13 8.26
C PRO A 91 4.19 0.09 8.10
N VAL A 92 4.81 1.24 7.88
CA VAL A 92 4.09 2.52 7.81
C VAL A 92 4.28 3.24 6.49
N GLY A 93 5.11 2.73 5.59
CA GLY A 93 5.34 3.42 4.33
C GLY A 93 6.26 2.70 3.38
N ILE A 94 6.50 3.35 2.27
CA ILE A 94 7.30 2.84 1.15
C ILE A 94 8.24 3.96 0.69
N GLU A 95 9.48 3.62 0.44
CA GLU A 95 10.47 4.55 -0.08
C GLU A 95 11.15 3.94 -1.30
N PRO A 96 11.24 4.66 -2.43
CA PRO A 96 11.93 4.12 -3.59
C PRO A 96 13.43 3.95 -3.31
N LEU A 97 14.07 3.02 -4.04
CA LEU A 97 15.52 2.86 -3.98
C LEU A 97 16.19 4.13 -4.49
N PRO A 98 17.43 4.45 -4.05
CA PRO A 98 18.10 5.68 -4.46
C PRO A 98 18.29 5.82 -5.97
N THR A 99 18.36 4.71 -6.68
CA THR A 99 18.55 4.71 -8.14
C THR A 99 17.25 4.75 -8.92
N GLU A 100 16.12 4.67 -8.24
CA GLU A 100 14.81 4.61 -8.87
C GLU A 100 14.06 5.92 -8.73
N ARG A 101 13.18 6.18 -9.70
CA ARG A 101 12.26 7.31 -9.62
C ARG A 101 11.07 6.89 -8.77
N GLY A 102 10.60 7.81 -7.96
CA GLY A 102 9.44 7.55 -7.12
C GLY A 102 9.35 8.56 -6.01
N GLN A 103 8.25 8.52 -5.29
CA GLN A 103 7.97 9.44 -4.19
C GLN A 103 7.75 8.64 -2.92
N LYS A 104 8.47 9.00 -1.87
CA LYS A 104 8.27 8.40 -0.55
C LYS A 104 6.81 8.55 -0.12
N LEU A 105 6.25 7.49 0.39
CA LEU A 105 4.87 7.44 0.85
C LEU A 105 4.84 6.99 2.31
N ILE A 106 4.21 7.79 3.15
CA ILE A 106 3.82 7.39 4.51
C ILE A 106 2.31 7.22 4.48
N PHE A 107 1.81 6.03 4.80
CA PHE A 107 0.39 5.72 4.66
C PHE A 107 -0.50 6.67 5.45
N SER A 108 -0.08 7.05 6.67
CA SER A 108 -0.87 7.94 7.52
C SER A 108 -0.94 9.38 7.00
N ASP A 109 -0.10 9.76 6.04
CA ASP A 109 -0.20 11.08 5.42
C ASP A 109 -1.41 11.16 4.48
N VAL A 110 -1.90 10.02 4.02
CA VAL A 110 -3.04 9.93 3.11
C VAL A 110 -4.29 9.44 3.86
N MET A 111 -4.16 8.38 4.64
CA MET A 111 -5.28 7.79 5.39
C MET A 111 -5.35 8.41 6.78
N LYS A 112 -6.04 9.52 6.88
CA LYS A 112 -6.10 10.35 8.10
C LYS A 112 -7.35 10.14 8.96
N SER A 113 -8.08 9.12 8.74
CA SER A 113 -9.32 8.86 9.43
C SER A 113 -9.21 8.84 10.94
#